data_4e8f0a2adce5be9eef934a74d033b266
#
_entry.id   4e8f0a2adce5be9eef934a74d033b266
#
_cell.length_a   1.000
_cell.length_b   1.000
_cell.length_c   1.000
_cell.angle_alpha   90.00
_cell.angle_beta   90.00
_cell.angle_gamma   90.00
#
_symmetry.space_group_name_H-M   'P 1'
#
loop_
_entity.id
_entity.type
_entity.pdbx_description
1 polymer ?
#
loop_
_entity_poly.entity_id
_entity_poly.type
_entity_poly.pdbx_seq_one_letter_code
_entity_poly.pdbx_strand_id
1 'polypeptide(L)'
;MAKDTDYINQALQNKTKLATTERKLTAARKRDHGTLVNKILAQGNVIKTETISHKGFQKNFGSSAKVRASGLFFSHLTRKAESAGGRVIELNTRELAMSQYDHVSDSRTKKPLSQRHHNLADGNSCVQRDVYSAFLALNASGKTHNPHQLQESWSAVEPLLRRTGLCVNQSANGKASRFPTVLLPSERIMRHSILGTGQGVRFSRN
;
A
#
# COMPACT_ATOMS: atom_id res chain seq x y z
N MET A 1 -21.61 30.71 -39.79
CA MET A 1 -21.06 31.68 -38.81
C MET A 1 -21.60 31.51 -37.38
N ALA A 2 -22.90 31.59 -37.10
CA ALA A 2 -23.42 31.43 -35.69
C ALA A 2 -23.07 30.07 -35.09
N LYS A 3 -23.25 28.96 -35.81
CA LYS A 3 -22.97 27.60 -35.33
C LYS A 3 -21.51 27.35 -34.99
N ASP A 4 -20.57 27.96 -35.74
CA ASP A 4 -19.13 27.82 -35.50
C ASP A 4 -18.69 28.53 -34.22
N THR A 5 -19.33 29.69 -33.92
CA THR A 5 -19.06 30.46 -32.70
C THR A 5 -19.57 29.69 -31.46
N ASP A 6 -20.72 29.03 -31.53
CA ASP A 6 -21.24 28.22 -30.44
C ASP A 6 -20.41 27.00 -30.17
N TYR A 7 -19.91 26.33 -31.21
CA TYR A 7 -18.98 25.20 -31.09
C TYR A 7 -17.66 25.60 -30.42
N ILE A 8 -17.09 26.74 -30.82
CA ILE A 8 -15.84 27.27 -30.22
C ILE A 8 -16.05 27.62 -28.76
N ASN A 9 -17.16 28.27 -28.41
CA ASN A 9 -17.48 28.62 -27.02
C ASN A 9 -17.66 27.38 -26.15
N GLN A 10 -18.33 26.35 -26.65
CA GLN A 10 -18.54 25.09 -25.93
C GLN A 10 -17.20 24.35 -25.74
N ALA A 11 -16.33 24.32 -26.74
CA ALA A 11 -15.00 23.73 -26.65
C ALA A 11 -14.13 24.47 -25.59
N LEU A 12 -14.20 25.79 -25.56
CA LEU A 12 -13.48 26.62 -24.58
C LEU A 12 -13.98 26.37 -23.15
N GLN A 13 -15.30 26.30 -22.95
CA GLN A 13 -15.91 25.96 -21.66
C GLN A 13 -15.52 24.57 -21.18
N ASN A 14 -15.49 23.57 -22.07
CA ASN A 14 -15.08 22.22 -21.74
C ASN A 14 -13.60 22.16 -21.34
N LYS A 15 -12.72 22.88 -22.04
CA LYS A 15 -11.31 23.02 -21.68
C LYS A 15 -11.12 23.65 -20.30
N THR A 16 -11.87 24.68 -19.98
CA THR A 16 -11.83 25.35 -18.66
C THR A 16 -12.33 24.44 -17.55
N LYS A 17 -13.43 23.70 -17.78
CA LYS A 17 -13.94 22.69 -16.84
C LYS A 17 -12.93 21.58 -16.58
N LEU A 18 -12.27 21.07 -17.64
CA LEU A 18 -11.26 20.06 -17.53
C LEU A 18 -10.07 20.56 -16.68
N ALA A 19 -9.51 21.72 -17.00
CA ALA A 19 -8.41 22.31 -16.26
C ALA A 19 -8.74 22.54 -14.78
N THR A 20 -9.99 22.97 -14.48
CA THR A 20 -10.46 23.15 -13.11
C THR A 20 -10.56 21.82 -12.36
N THR A 21 -11.05 20.78 -13.03
CA THR A 21 -11.18 19.42 -12.45
C THR A 21 -9.79 18.82 -12.18
N GLU A 22 -8.85 18.95 -13.10
CA GLU A 22 -7.47 18.47 -12.91
C GLU A 22 -6.77 19.19 -11.76
N ARG A 23 -6.98 20.51 -11.61
CA ARG A 23 -6.44 21.29 -10.49
C ARG A 23 -7.02 20.82 -9.16
N LYS A 24 -8.34 20.61 -9.06
CA LYS A 24 -9.00 20.08 -7.87
C LYS A 24 -8.49 18.68 -7.51
N LEU A 25 -8.34 17.79 -8.50
CA LEU A 25 -7.81 16.45 -8.31
C LEU A 25 -6.35 16.47 -7.81
N THR A 26 -5.53 17.35 -8.37
CA THR A 26 -4.14 17.52 -7.94
C THR A 26 -4.04 18.03 -6.51
N ALA A 27 -4.89 18.98 -6.12
CA ALA A 27 -4.95 19.49 -4.76
C ALA A 27 -5.42 18.42 -3.76
N ALA A 28 -6.42 17.61 -4.12
CA ALA A 28 -6.87 16.48 -3.31
C ALA A 28 -5.75 15.47 -3.09
N ARG A 29 -5.07 15.04 -4.17
CA ARG A 29 -3.91 14.13 -4.07
C ARG A 29 -2.82 14.64 -3.12
N LYS A 30 -2.46 15.91 -3.23
CA LYS A 30 -1.44 16.50 -2.36
C LYS A 30 -1.83 16.41 -0.89
N ARG A 31 -3.11 16.65 -0.56
CA ARG A 31 -3.63 16.53 0.81
C ARG A 31 -3.58 15.08 1.29
N ASP A 32 -4.09 14.15 0.48
CA ASP A 32 -4.15 12.72 0.83
C ASP A 32 -2.75 12.14 1.01
N HIS A 33 -1.83 12.44 0.09
CA HIS A 33 -0.42 12.06 0.22
C HIS A 33 0.21 12.69 1.47
N GLY A 34 -0.06 13.96 1.76
CA GLY A 34 0.44 14.64 2.95
C GLY A 34 -0.03 13.97 4.24
N THR A 35 -1.30 13.62 4.31
CA THR A 35 -1.90 12.90 5.44
C THR A 35 -1.28 11.52 5.62
N LEU A 36 -1.11 10.77 4.53
CA LEU A 36 -0.50 9.44 4.58
C LEU A 36 0.97 9.51 5.00
N VAL A 37 1.74 10.43 4.43
CA VAL A 37 3.15 10.63 4.79
C VAL A 37 3.29 11.00 6.27
N ASN A 38 2.43 11.87 6.80
CA ASN A 38 2.46 12.22 8.22
C ASN A 38 2.17 11.00 9.11
N LYS A 39 1.22 10.13 8.72
CA LYS A 39 0.92 8.89 9.44
C LYS A 39 2.10 7.92 9.43
N ILE A 40 2.82 7.82 8.30
CA ILE A 40 4.03 6.99 8.21
C ILE A 40 5.14 7.54 9.10
N LEU A 41 5.42 8.84 9.02
CA LEU A 41 6.48 9.49 9.82
C LEU A 41 6.19 9.49 11.32
N ALA A 42 4.93 9.40 11.72
CA ALA A 42 4.56 9.22 13.13
C ALA A 42 5.00 7.86 13.70
N GLN A 43 5.28 6.86 12.84
CA GLN A 43 5.81 5.56 13.25
C GLN A 43 7.33 5.51 13.29
N GLY A 44 8.00 6.43 12.58
CA GLY A 44 9.46 6.51 12.51
C GLY A 44 9.91 7.33 11.30
N ASN A 45 11.11 7.86 11.37
CA ASN A 45 11.68 8.72 10.34
C ASN A 45 12.70 8.03 9.41
N VAL A 46 13.11 6.79 9.73
CA VAL A 46 13.93 5.94 8.85
C VAL A 46 13.03 4.92 8.19
N ILE A 47 12.83 5.07 6.89
CA ILE A 47 11.85 4.28 6.12
C ILE A 47 12.61 3.44 5.11
N LYS A 48 12.43 2.12 5.15
CA LYS A 48 12.94 1.20 4.12
C LYS A 48 11.83 0.85 3.15
N THR A 49 12.10 0.92 1.87
CA THR A 49 11.14 0.63 0.79
C THR A 49 11.80 -0.07 -0.38
N GLU A 50 11.03 -0.77 -1.16
CA GLU A 50 11.50 -1.40 -2.40
C GLU A 50 11.73 -0.34 -3.49
N THR A 51 12.79 -0.52 -4.30
CA THR A 51 13.00 0.27 -5.51
C THR A 51 11.90 -0.01 -6.52
N ILE A 52 11.08 0.98 -6.82
CA ILE A 52 9.95 0.86 -7.76
C ILE A 52 10.26 1.60 -9.06
N SER A 53 10.17 0.89 -10.19
CA SER A 53 10.19 1.53 -11.51
C SER A 53 8.85 2.21 -11.79
N HIS A 54 8.74 3.51 -11.50
CA HIS A 54 7.53 4.28 -11.77
C HIS A 54 7.14 4.27 -13.26
N LYS A 55 8.12 4.26 -14.18
CA LYS A 55 7.88 4.13 -15.63
C LYS A 55 7.28 2.76 -15.98
N GLY A 56 7.82 1.67 -15.40
CA GLY A 56 7.27 0.32 -15.58
C GLY A 56 5.87 0.20 -15.01
N PHE A 57 5.62 0.79 -13.87
CA PHE A 57 4.31 0.82 -13.23
C PHE A 57 3.28 1.57 -14.08
N GLN A 58 3.67 2.70 -14.66
CA GLN A 58 2.82 3.47 -15.56
C GLN A 58 2.51 2.72 -16.86
N LYS A 59 3.49 2.01 -17.42
CA LYS A 59 3.30 1.18 -18.62
C LYS A 59 2.30 0.04 -18.38
N ASN A 60 2.38 -0.62 -17.21
CA ASN A 60 1.58 -1.79 -16.89
C ASN A 60 0.17 -1.46 -16.38
N PHE A 61 0.00 -0.34 -15.68
CA PHE A 61 -1.24 0.04 -14.99
C PHE A 61 -1.86 1.35 -15.49
N GLY A 62 -1.27 1.98 -16.49
CA GLY A 62 -1.82 3.10 -17.26
C GLY A 62 -2.45 4.21 -16.42
N SER A 63 -3.73 4.46 -16.65
CA SER A 63 -4.48 5.54 -16.00
C SER A 63 -4.56 5.41 -14.47
N SER A 64 -4.61 4.20 -13.93
CA SER A 64 -4.64 3.95 -12.48
C SER A 64 -3.36 4.43 -11.80
N ALA A 65 -2.20 4.19 -12.41
CA ALA A 65 -0.92 4.69 -11.90
C ALA A 65 -0.84 6.24 -11.99
N LYS A 66 -1.36 6.83 -13.07
CA LYS A 66 -1.46 8.28 -13.23
C LYS A 66 -2.36 8.92 -12.17
N VAL A 67 -3.51 8.30 -11.88
CA VAL A 67 -4.44 8.78 -10.85
C VAL A 67 -3.82 8.73 -9.46
N ARG A 68 -3.12 7.68 -9.11
CA ARG A 68 -2.49 7.52 -7.78
C ARG A 68 -1.22 8.35 -7.61
N ALA A 69 -0.54 8.70 -8.71
CA ALA A 69 0.68 9.53 -8.73
C ALA A 69 1.75 9.05 -7.71
N SER A 70 2.08 7.75 -7.76
CA SER A 70 3.01 7.11 -6.80
C SER A 70 4.39 7.80 -6.74
N GLY A 71 4.91 8.29 -7.88
CA GLY A 71 6.16 9.06 -7.90
C GLY A 71 6.08 10.37 -7.12
N LEU A 72 4.95 11.07 -7.18
CA LEU A 72 4.73 12.29 -6.38
C LEU A 72 4.64 11.95 -4.88
N PHE A 73 3.97 10.85 -4.53
CA PHE A 73 3.92 10.37 -3.15
C PHE A 73 5.32 10.08 -2.61
N PHE A 74 6.13 9.36 -3.39
CA PHE A 74 7.49 8.98 -3.00
C PHE A 74 8.37 10.21 -2.78
N SER A 75 8.38 11.17 -3.72
CA SER A 75 9.11 12.44 -3.56
C SER A 75 8.66 13.22 -2.33
N HIS A 76 7.37 13.20 -2.02
CA HIS A 76 6.84 13.88 -0.84
C HIS A 76 7.26 13.18 0.46
N LEU A 77 7.28 11.85 0.46
CA LEU A 77 7.75 11.02 1.58
C LEU A 77 9.22 11.30 1.87
N THR A 78 10.08 11.23 0.83
CA THR A 78 11.53 11.45 0.96
C THR A 78 11.81 12.83 1.54
N ARG A 79 11.28 13.88 0.93
CA ARG A 79 11.48 15.25 1.40
C ARG A 79 11.04 15.45 2.86
N LYS A 80 9.90 14.89 3.25
CA LYS A 80 9.42 15.04 4.63
C LYS A 80 10.20 14.20 5.63
N ALA A 81 10.66 13.01 5.24
CA ALA A 81 11.52 12.18 6.08
C ALA A 81 12.85 12.92 6.37
N GLU A 82 13.47 13.47 5.34
CA GLU A 82 14.69 14.30 5.48
C GLU A 82 14.46 15.51 6.37
N SER A 83 13.34 16.23 6.18
CA SER A 83 12.98 17.38 7.04
C SER A 83 12.74 17.00 8.49
N ALA A 84 12.39 15.74 8.76
CA ALA A 84 12.22 15.19 10.11
C ALA A 84 13.52 14.59 10.68
N GLY A 85 14.67 14.83 10.06
CA GLY A 85 15.98 14.28 10.46
C GLY A 85 16.14 12.79 10.17
N GLY A 86 15.29 12.23 9.32
CA GLY A 86 15.34 10.83 8.92
C GLY A 86 15.77 10.63 7.46
N ARG A 87 15.44 9.47 6.89
CA ARG A 87 15.78 9.15 5.51
C ARG A 87 14.89 8.04 4.96
N VAL A 88 14.79 7.99 3.63
CA VAL A 88 14.20 6.86 2.90
C VAL A 88 15.32 6.04 2.29
N ILE A 89 15.34 4.74 2.54
CA ILE A 89 16.33 3.78 2.04
C ILE A 89 15.63 2.88 1.02
N GLU A 90 16.08 2.97 -0.22
CA GLU A 90 15.60 2.10 -1.29
C GLU A 90 16.37 0.79 -1.31
N LEU A 91 15.64 -0.33 -1.23
CA LEU A 91 16.18 -1.68 -1.23
C LEU A 91 16.08 -2.29 -2.64
N ASN A 92 17.13 -2.95 -3.07
CA ASN A 92 17.14 -3.63 -4.37
C ASN A 92 16.28 -4.91 -4.33
N THR A 93 15.11 -4.86 -4.95
CA THR A 93 14.15 -5.97 -5.00
C THR A 93 14.67 -7.22 -5.69
N ARG A 94 15.60 -7.07 -6.65
CA ARG A 94 16.15 -8.21 -7.39
C ARG A 94 17.16 -8.98 -6.55
N GLU A 95 17.96 -8.29 -5.77
CA GLU A 95 18.98 -8.89 -4.90
C GLU A 95 18.35 -9.51 -3.66
N LEU A 96 17.41 -8.81 -3.04
CA LEU A 96 16.76 -9.29 -1.80
C LEU A 96 15.63 -10.27 -2.05
N ALA A 97 14.91 -10.17 -3.19
CA ALA A 97 13.81 -11.05 -3.56
C ALA A 97 12.81 -11.34 -2.42
N MET A 98 12.47 -10.30 -1.64
CA MET A 98 11.73 -10.40 -0.37
C MET A 98 10.40 -11.17 -0.47
N SER A 99 9.70 -11.07 -1.61
CA SER A 99 8.46 -11.82 -1.84
C SER A 99 8.66 -13.33 -2.09
N GLN A 100 9.90 -13.77 -2.27
CA GLN A 100 10.27 -15.16 -2.59
C GLN A 100 11.10 -15.82 -1.49
N TYR A 101 11.79 -15.02 -0.67
CA TYR A 101 12.70 -15.48 0.35
C TYR A 101 11.99 -16.05 1.58
N ASP A 102 12.54 -17.09 2.15
CA ASP A 102 12.11 -17.71 3.40
C ASP A 102 13.31 -17.78 4.35
N HIS A 103 13.22 -17.10 5.50
CA HIS A 103 14.31 -17.01 6.45
C HIS A 103 14.55 -18.29 7.25
N VAL A 104 13.55 -19.18 7.31
CA VAL A 104 13.66 -20.45 8.05
C VAL A 104 14.53 -21.45 7.28
N SER A 105 14.29 -21.55 5.97
CA SER A 105 15.05 -22.47 5.09
C SER A 105 16.21 -21.79 4.36
N ASP A 106 16.43 -20.48 4.55
CA ASP A 106 17.39 -19.67 3.80
C ASP A 106 17.29 -19.87 2.29
N SER A 107 16.09 -20.00 1.78
CA SER A 107 15.83 -20.34 0.38
C SER A 107 14.92 -19.34 -0.32
N ARG A 108 14.97 -19.37 -1.66
CA ARG A 108 14.11 -18.51 -2.51
C ARG A 108 13.23 -19.39 -3.38
N THR A 109 11.92 -19.23 -3.21
CA THR A 109 10.92 -19.95 -4.00
C THR A 109 10.02 -18.97 -4.72
N LYS A 110 10.00 -19.04 -6.06
CA LYS A 110 9.11 -18.22 -6.87
C LYS A 110 7.66 -18.63 -6.65
N LYS A 111 6.82 -17.66 -6.29
CA LYS A 111 5.39 -17.86 -6.01
C LYS A 111 4.54 -17.12 -7.02
N PRO A 112 3.39 -17.65 -7.43
CA PRO A 112 2.46 -16.96 -8.32
C PRO A 112 1.92 -15.70 -7.65
N LEU A 113 1.55 -14.69 -8.45
CA LEU A 113 1.02 -13.41 -7.94
C LEU A 113 -0.33 -13.57 -7.22
N SER A 114 -1.07 -14.61 -7.53
CA SER A 114 -2.34 -14.97 -6.86
C SER A 114 -2.13 -15.46 -5.43
N GLN A 115 -0.96 -16.01 -5.11
CA GLN A 115 -0.64 -16.47 -3.76
C GLN A 115 -0.35 -15.28 -2.84
N ARG A 116 -1.31 -14.95 -1.97
CA ARG A 116 -1.25 -13.81 -1.04
C ARG A 116 -0.61 -14.14 0.30
N HIS A 117 -0.36 -15.40 0.55
CA HIS A 117 0.18 -15.89 1.81
C HIS A 117 1.46 -16.68 1.59
N HIS A 118 2.35 -16.58 2.55
CA HIS A 118 3.63 -17.26 2.58
C HIS A 118 3.60 -18.31 3.70
N ASN A 119 3.72 -19.58 3.33
CA ASN A 119 3.93 -20.66 4.29
C ASN A 119 5.42 -20.73 4.57
N LEU A 120 5.80 -20.58 5.83
CA LEU A 120 7.18 -20.69 6.24
C LEU A 120 7.60 -22.17 6.29
N ALA A 121 8.89 -22.43 6.12
CA ALA A 121 9.44 -23.78 6.14
C ALA A 121 9.46 -24.41 7.54
N ASP A 122 9.04 -23.68 8.59
CA ASP A 122 8.79 -24.22 9.94
C ASP A 122 7.60 -25.21 10.00
N GLY A 123 6.82 -25.32 8.92
CA GLY A 123 5.63 -26.14 8.85
C GLY A 123 4.45 -25.67 9.72
N ASN A 124 4.61 -24.56 10.44
CA ASN A 124 3.61 -24.08 11.39
C ASN A 124 3.05 -22.69 11.06
N SER A 125 3.84 -21.83 10.46
CA SER A 125 3.49 -20.42 10.28
C SER A 125 3.09 -20.10 8.84
N CYS A 126 1.93 -19.46 8.68
CA CYS A 126 1.45 -18.91 7.42
C CYS A 126 1.19 -17.41 7.60
N VAL A 127 1.90 -16.56 6.87
CA VAL A 127 1.89 -15.11 7.03
C VAL A 127 1.43 -14.42 5.74
N GLN A 128 0.77 -13.29 5.87
CA GLN A 128 0.40 -12.46 4.73
C GLN A 128 1.69 -11.96 4.04
N ARG A 129 1.79 -12.21 2.72
CA ARG A 129 3.02 -12.07 1.94
C ARG A 129 3.62 -10.66 2.00
N ASP A 130 2.80 -9.62 1.88
CA ASP A 130 3.28 -8.25 1.82
C ASP A 130 3.79 -7.78 3.20
N VAL A 131 3.16 -8.25 4.29
CA VAL A 131 3.61 -8.02 5.66
C VAL A 131 4.93 -8.73 5.93
N TYR A 132 5.08 -9.97 5.45
CA TYR A 132 6.32 -10.70 5.56
C TYR A 132 7.46 -10.03 4.77
N SER A 133 7.18 -9.55 3.55
CA SER A 133 8.14 -8.75 2.78
C SER A 133 8.56 -7.47 3.50
N ALA A 134 7.63 -6.81 4.20
CA ALA A 134 7.93 -5.63 5.01
C ALA A 134 8.83 -5.96 6.22
N PHE A 135 8.60 -7.11 6.88
CA PHE A 135 9.46 -7.63 7.93
C PHE A 135 10.89 -7.88 7.42
N LEU A 136 11.03 -8.52 6.27
CA LEU A 136 12.33 -8.76 5.62
C LEU A 136 13.01 -7.44 5.25
N ALA A 137 12.27 -6.47 4.72
CA ALA A 137 12.79 -5.14 4.39
C ALA A 137 13.29 -4.39 5.63
N LEU A 138 12.56 -4.48 6.74
CA LEU A 138 12.96 -3.84 8.00
C LEU A 138 14.32 -4.35 8.48
N ASN A 139 14.56 -5.64 8.36
CA ASN A 139 15.79 -6.31 8.81
C ASN A 139 16.90 -6.37 7.75
N ALA A 140 16.62 -5.95 6.51
CA ALA A 140 17.62 -5.99 5.45
C ALA A 140 18.76 -5.01 5.72
N SER A 141 19.98 -5.48 5.62
CA SER A 141 21.20 -4.68 5.65
C SER A 141 22.05 -5.00 4.42
N GLY A 142 22.11 -4.06 3.46
CA GLY A 142 22.84 -4.27 2.22
C GLY A 142 22.09 -5.11 1.18
N LYS A 143 22.78 -6.08 0.56
CA LYS A 143 22.29 -6.84 -0.60
C LYS A 143 21.81 -8.26 -0.28
N THR A 144 21.98 -8.71 0.95
CA THR A 144 21.67 -10.06 1.39
C THR A 144 20.84 -10.05 2.65
N HIS A 145 20.14 -11.14 2.90
CA HIS A 145 19.48 -11.39 4.17
C HIS A 145 20.48 -12.06 5.15
N ASN A 146 20.30 -11.80 6.44
CA ASN A 146 20.99 -12.53 7.50
C ASN A 146 19.97 -13.45 8.19
N PRO A 147 19.99 -14.78 7.92
CA PRO A 147 18.99 -15.71 8.45
C PRO A 147 18.94 -15.73 9.98
N HIS A 148 20.10 -15.68 10.64
CA HIS A 148 20.17 -15.70 12.09
C HIS A 148 19.50 -14.46 12.72
N GLN A 149 19.81 -13.27 12.23
CA GLN A 149 19.18 -12.03 12.68
C GLN A 149 17.68 -12.02 12.41
N LEU A 150 17.26 -12.57 11.27
CA LEU A 150 15.84 -12.69 10.92
C LEU A 150 15.10 -13.64 11.84
N GLN A 151 15.70 -14.79 12.18
CA GLN A 151 15.12 -15.75 13.11
C GLN A 151 14.94 -15.15 14.51
N GLU A 152 15.93 -14.41 14.97
CA GLU A 152 15.90 -13.72 16.26
C GLU A 152 14.80 -12.64 16.29
N SER A 153 14.76 -11.80 15.24
CA SER A 153 13.71 -10.77 15.08
C SER A 153 12.32 -11.37 14.90
N TRP A 154 12.21 -12.51 14.20
CA TRP A 154 10.92 -13.18 13.94
C TRP A 154 10.27 -13.65 15.24
N SER A 155 11.02 -14.19 16.17
CA SER A 155 10.49 -14.64 17.46
C SER A 155 9.76 -13.54 18.23
N ALA A 156 10.16 -12.29 18.09
CA ALA A 156 9.50 -11.14 18.69
C ALA A 156 8.29 -10.64 17.89
N VAL A 157 8.34 -10.74 16.55
CA VAL A 157 7.32 -10.18 15.65
C VAL A 157 6.15 -11.15 15.42
N GLU A 158 6.40 -12.45 15.32
CA GLU A 158 5.38 -13.46 15.04
C GLU A 158 4.20 -13.41 16.02
N PRO A 159 4.38 -13.33 17.36
CA PRO A 159 3.26 -13.24 18.29
C PRO A 159 2.37 -12.01 18.05
N LEU A 160 2.96 -10.90 17.62
CA LEU A 160 2.22 -9.68 17.27
C LEU A 160 1.39 -9.89 16.00
N LEU A 161 1.97 -10.51 14.98
CA LEU A 161 1.26 -10.82 13.73
C LEU A 161 0.15 -11.84 13.94
N ARG A 162 0.34 -12.82 14.81
CA ARG A 162 -0.72 -13.78 15.21
C ARG A 162 -1.87 -13.08 15.90
N ARG A 163 -1.59 -12.17 16.81
CA ARG A 163 -2.62 -11.39 17.52
C ARG A 163 -3.47 -10.53 16.59
N THR A 164 -2.88 -10.01 15.52
CA THR A 164 -3.59 -9.21 14.51
C THR A 164 -4.21 -10.06 13.39
N GLY A 165 -4.01 -11.38 13.39
CA GLY A 165 -4.49 -12.29 12.35
C GLY A 165 -3.73 -12.19 11.03
N LEU A 166 -2.56 -11.56 11.01
CA LEU A 166 -1.69 -11.45 9.83
C LEU A 166 -0.72 -12.64 9.69
N CYS A 167 -0.60 -13.43 10.76
CA CYS A 167 0.05 -14.74 10.77
C CYS A 167 -0.90 -15.75 11.42
N VAL A 168 -1.04 -16.93 10.82
CA VAL A 168 -1.91 -18.02 11.29
C VAL A 168 -1.17 -19.35 11.21
N ASN A 169 -1.73 -20.38 11.87
CA ASN A 169 -1.20 -21.72 11.75
C ASN A 169 -1.42 -22.27 10.33
N GLN A 170 -0.50 -23.05 9.82
CA GLN A 170 -0.71 -23.85 8.62
C GLN A 170 -1.73 -24.94 8.94
N SER A 171 -2.67 -25.19 8.01
CA SER A 171 -3.52 -26.37 8.11
C SER A 171 -2.74 -27.63 7.73
N ALA A 172 -3.21 -28.79 8.19
CA ALA A 172 -2.58 -30.09 7.87
C ALA A 172 -2.38 -30.37 6.37
N ASN A 173 -3.09 -29.65 5.49
CA ASN A 173 -2.97 -29.73 4.04
C ASN A 173 -2.10 -28.63 3.41
N GLY A 174 -1.27 -27.92 4.18
CA GLY A 174 -0.42 -26.84 3.71
C GLY A 174 -1.16 -25.58 3.26
N LYS A 175 -2.47 -25.51 3.47
CA LYS A 175 -3.28 -24.29 3.26
C LYS A 175 -3.36 -23.52 4.57
N ALA A 176 -3.40 -22.20 4.50
CA ALA A 176 -3.64 -21.39 5.67
C ALA A 176 -5.01 -21.70 6.28
N SER A 177 -5.09 -21.81 7.59
CA SER A 177 -6.36 -21.65 8.29
C SER A 177 -6.93 -20.26 7.93
N ARG A 178 -8.27 -20.10 7.88
CA ARG A 178 -8.91 -18.86 7.45
C ARG A 178 -8.29 -17.65 8.15
N PHE A 179 -7.71 -16.76 7.35
CA PHE A 179 -7.33 -15.45 7.84
C PHE A 179 -8.61 -14.71 8.26
N PRO A 180 -8.68 -14.17 9.48
CA PRO A 180 -9.80 -13.33 9.86
C PRO A 180 -9.86 -12.13 8.89
N THR A 181 -11.07 -11.78 8.46
CA THR A 181 -11.28 -10.55 7.71
C THR A 181 -11.02 -9.38 8.64
N VAL A 182 -9.81 -8.85 8.60
CA VAL A 182 -9.47 -7.62 9.33
C VAL A 182 -10.15 -6.46 8.59
N LEU A 183 -11.30 -6.04 9.08
CA LEU A 183 -11.91 -4.79 8.65
C LEU A 183 -10.98 -3.66 9.08
N LEU A 184 -10.39 -2.98 8.09
CA LEU A 184 -9.62 -1.77 8.34
C LEU A 184 -10.51 -0.77 9.13
N PRO A 185 -9.96 0.03 10.04
CA PRO A 185 -10.72 0.99 10.83
C PRO A 185 -11.62 1.91 9.99
N SER A 186 -11.24 2.22 8.75
CA SER A 186 -12.01 2.98 7.77
C SER A 186 -13.31 2.28 7.35
N GLU A 187 -13.34 0.96 7.24
CA GLU A 187 -14.54 0.21 6.88
C GLU A 187 -15.52 0.08 8.06
N ARG A 188 -15.00 0.09 9.28
CA ARG A 188 -15.83 0.07 10.48
C ARG A 188 -16.61 1.39 10.65
N ILE A 189 -16.00 2.52 10.27
CA ILE A 189 -16.66 3.85 10.29
C ILE A 189 -17.76 3.95 9.24
N MET A 190 -17.52 3.42 8.02
CA MET A 190 -18.54 3.45 6.96
C MET A 190 -19.76 2.57 7.25
N ARG A 191 -19.60 1.40 7.89
CA ARG A 191 -20.74 0.55 8.24
C ARG A 191 -21.62 1.12 9.34
N HIS A 192 -21.06 1.90 10.27
CA HIS A 192 -21.86 2.56 11.33
C HIS A 192 -22.63 3.78 10.81
N SER A 193 -22.13 4.48 9.80
CA SER A 193 -22.85 5.62 9.20
C SER A 193 -23.97 5.21 8.23
N ILE A 194 -23.97 3.96 7.74
CA ILE A 194 -25.05 3.46 6.85
C ILE A 194 -26.23 2.88 7.65
N LEU A 195 -26.01 2.45 8.91
CA LEU A 195 -27.05 1.85 9.74
C LEU A 195 -27.72 2.82 10.70
N GLY A 196 -27.35 4.07 10.73
CA GLY A 196 -27.84 5.06 11.68
C GLY A 196 -28.39 6.34 11.08
N THR A 197 -29.29 6.31 10.09
CA THR A 197 -30.28 7.38 9.84
C THR A 197 -31.35 6.92 8.86
N GLY A 198 -32.20 6.03 9.32
CA GLY A 198 -33.50 5.81 8.70
C GLY A 198 -34.53 6.79 9.27
N GLN A 199 -34.41 8.08 8.95
CA GLN A 199 -35.53 9.02 9.08
C GLN A 199 -35.74 9.69 7.73
N GLY A 200 -36.90 9.32 7.13
CA GLY A 200 -37.35 9.83 5.87
C GLY A 200 -37.65 11.34 5.92
N VAL A 201 -36.97 12.08 5.08
CA VAL A 201 -37.33 13.44 4.73
C VAL A 201 -38.32 13.33 3.57
N ARG A 202 -39.61 13.54 3.85
CA ARG A 202 -40.65 13.78 2.83
C ARG A 202 -40.40 15.14 2.21
N PHE A 203 -40.04 15.17 0.94
CA PHE A 203 -40.17 16.40 0.13
C PHE A 203 -41.61 16.56 -0.29
N SER A 204 -42.31 17.55 0.26
CA SER A 204 -43.54 18.08 -0.32
C SER A 204 -43.21 18.95 -1.52
N ARG A 205 -43.80 18.63 -2.67
CA ARG A 205 -43.84 19.54 -3.81
C ARG A 205 -44.94 20.59 -3.55
N ASN A 206 -44.60 21.83 -3.64
CA ASN A 206 -45.44 22.93 -4.13
C ASN A 206 -44.68 23.64 -5.22
#